data_d36dc97da9938835d0a8056c11daa98b
#
_entry.id   d36dc97da9938835d0a8056c11daa98b
#
_cell.length_a   1.000
_cell.length_b   1.000
_cell.length_c   1.000
_cell.angle_alpha   90.00
_cell.angle_beta   90.00
_cell.angle_gamma   90.00
#
_symmetry.space_group_name_H-M   'P 1'
#
loop_
_entity.id
_entity.type
_entity.pdbx_description
1 polymer ?
#
loop_
_entity_poly.entity_id
_entity_poly.type
_entity_poly.pdbx_seq_one_letter_code
_entity_poly.pdbx_strand_id
1 'polypeptide(L)'
;MYQDPETYYLAIDPGANGGWVYKGGAVIISGKNNELERLTLNKKTIIVVEKVPPYVGKFIPSSSAFKLGYSYGWIVGKFSDYKTHHVTPQAWQSFLDIGTKGTKTTTQHKNALKDEAIKLFPNQPRITLATSDAYLILHFAIKNKLS
;
A
#
# COMPACT_ATOMS: atom_id res chain seq x y z
N MET A 1 16.99 -5.54 7.41
CA MET A 1 16.48 -4.24 7.01
C MET A 1 16.51 -4.04 5.51
N TYR A 2 15.82 -3.04 5.01
CA TYR A 2 15.58 -2.85 3.57
C TYR A 2 16.72 -2.07 2.93
N GLN A 3 17.87 -2.70 2.79
CA GLN A 3 19.10 -2.05 2.37
C GLN A 3 19.56 -2.40 0.95
N ASP A 4 18.65 -2.97 0.14
CA ASP A 4 18.97 -3.20 -1.26
C ASP A 4 18.82 -1.89 -2.04
N PRO A 5 19.94 -1.21 -2.40
CA PRO A 5 19.88 0.06 -3.12
C PRO A 5 19.44 -0.08 -4.58
N GLU A 6 19.37 -1.31 -5.09
CA GLU A 6 19.05 -1.58 -6.48
C GLU A 6 17.55 -1.69 -6.76
N THR A 7 16.71 -1.74 -5.71
CA THR A 7 15.26 -1.90 -5.89
C THR A 7 14.51 -0.60 -5.71
N TYR A 8 13.49 -0.41 -6.55
CA TYR A 8 12.61 0.75 -6.54
C TYR A 8 11.17 0.26 -6.53
N TYR A 9 10.44 0.57 -5.47
CA TYR A 9 9.04 0.16 -5.32
C TYR A 9 8.17 1.37 -4.99
N LEU A 10 7.00 1.42 -5.60
CA LEU A 10 5.92 2.30 -5.17
C LEU A 10 4.76 1.41 -4.71
N ALA A 11 4.55 1.37 -3.41
CA ALA A 11 3.44 0.63 -2.81
C ALA A 11 2.27 1.57 -2.57
N ILE A 12 1.06 1.17 -2.96
CA ILE A 12 -0.11 2.04 -2.93
C ILE A 12 -1.31 1.31 -2.31
N ASP A 13 -1.90 1.94 -1.31
CA ASP A 13 -3.20 1.58 -0.77
C ASP A 13 -4.24 2.53 -1.40
N PRO A 14 -5.08 2.07 -2.35
CA PRO A 14 -6.01 2.94 -3.08
C PRO A 14 -7.08 3.55 -2.18
N GLY A 15 -7.68 4.64 -2.64
CA GLY A 15 -8.80 5.30 -1.99
C GLY A 15 -8.45 6.68 -1.44
N ALA A 16 -9.48 7.45 -1.09
CA ALA A 16 -9.33 8.82 -0.60
C ALA A 16 -8.57 8.88 0.73
N ASN A 17 -8.71 7.85 1.55
CA ASN A 17 -8.05 7.76 2.86
C ASN A 17 -6.79 6.89 2.84
N GLY A 18 -6.39 6.43 1.67
CA GLY A 18 -5.18 5.63 1.50
C GLY A 18 -3.94 6.46 1.30
N GLY A 19 -2.82 5.77 1.14
CA GLY A 19 -1.53 6.40 0.97
C GLY A 19 -0.58 5.57 0.12
N TRP A 20 0.61 6.09 -0.03
CA TRP A 20 1.65 5.47 -0.81
C TRP A 20 2.98 5.53 -0.06
N VAL A 21 3.86 4.60 -0.38
CA VAL A 21 5.24 4.58 0.09
C VAL A 21 6.15 4.28 -1.11
N TYR A 22 7.10 5.14 -1.33
CA TYR A 22 8.11 4.96 -2.37
C TYR A 22 9.45 4.64 -1.75
N LYS A 23 10.01 3.49 -2.13
CA LYS A 23 11.39 3.11 -1.83
C LYS A 23 12.23 3.38 -3.08
N GLY A 24 13.10 4.37 -3.00
CA GLY A 24 14.05 4.71 -4.07
C GLY A 24 15.47 4.43 -3.59
N GLY A 25 15.99 3.25 -3.91
CA GLY A 25 17.25 2.81 -3.34
C GLY A 25 17.16 2.65 -1.82
N ALA A 26 18.01 3.38 -1.08
CA ALA A 26 18.01 3.35 0.39
C ALA A 26 17.02 4.35 1.01
N VAL A 27 16.41 5.21 0.21
CA VAL A 27 15.50 6.26 0.69
C VAL A 27 14.06 5.77 0.63
N ILE A 28 13.31 6.00 1.71
CA ILE A 28 11.88 5.69 1.78
C ILE A 28 11.14 6.99 2.12
N ILE A 29 10.17 7.35 1.27
CA ILE A 29 9.27 8.48 1.48
C ILE A 29 7.83 8.00 1.37
N SER A 30 6.91 8.73 1.99
CA SER A 30 5.50 8.36 2.01
C SER A 30 4.60 9.59 1.99
N GLY A 31 3.34 9.38 1.64
CA GLY A 31 2.36 10.44 1.61
C GLY A 31 0.95 9.92 1.35
N LYS A 32 0.01 10.85 1.24
CA LYS A 32 -1.38 10.56 0.90
C LYS A 32 -1.57 10.48 -0.62
N ASN A 33 -2.61 9.77 -1.04
CA ASN A 33 -2.85 9.52 -2.47
C ASN A 33 -3.07 10.79 -3.30
N ASN A 34 -3.51 11.88 -2.73
CA ASN A 34 -3.64 13.15 -3.45
C ASN A 34 -2.29 13.74 -3.90
N GLU A 35 -1.19 13.21 -3.38
CA GLU A 35 0.17 13.62 -3.76
C GLU A 35 0.79 12.76 -4.86
N LEU A 36 0.15 11.63 -5.23
CA LEU A 36 0.70 10.69 -6.22
C LEU A 36 0.99 11.34 -7.57
N GLU A 37 0.18 12.30 -7.96
CA GLU A 37 0.31 12.99 -9.24
C GLU A 37 1.66 13.71 -9.38
N ARG A 38 2.25 14.12 -8.27
CA ARG A 38 3.49 14.91 -8.24
C ARG A 38 4.75 14.07 -8.08
N LEU A 39 4.62 12.75 -7.96
CA LEU A 39 5.79 11.90 -7.75
C LEU A 39 6.60 11.76 -9.02
N THR A 40 7.92 11.87 -8.87
CA THR A 40 8.89 11.53 -9.91
C THR A 40 9.52 10.19 -9.53
N LEU A 41 9.35 9.19 -10.38
CA LEU A 41 9.80 7.83 -10.12
C LEU A 41 11.00 7.47 -11.00
N ASN A 42 11.87 6.61 -10.46
CA ASN A 42 12.88 5.95 -11.26
C ASN A 42 12.21 5.05 -12.30
N LYS A 43 12.77 4.97 -13.50
CA LYS A 43 12.21 4.17 -14.61
C LYS A 43 12.08 2.69 -14.28
N LYS A 44 12.89 2.17 -13.37
CA LYS A 44 12.88 0.77 -12.95
C LYS A 44 11.88 0.49 -11.82
N THR A 45 11.10 1.49 -11.42
CA THR A 45 10.15 1.34 -10.33
C THR A 45 9.11 0.27 -10.65
N ILE A 46 8.86 -0.58 -9.66
CA ILE A 46 7.78 -1.57 -9.69
C ILE A 46 6.65 -1.04 -8.85
N ILE A 47 5.46 -0.98 -9.44
CA ILE A 47 4.25 -0.54 -8.75
C ILE A 47 3.64 -1.77 -8.05
N VAL A 48 3.33 -1.62 -6.78
CA VAL A 48 2.64 -2.66 -6.00
C VAL A 48 1.40 -2.03 -5.40
N VAL A 49 0.25 -2.32 -5.98
CA VAL A 49 -1.01 -1.71 -5.59
C VAL A 49 -1.93 -2.77 -4.99
N GLU A 50 -2.61 -2.43 -3.89
CA GLU A 50 -3.63 -3.31 -3.33
C GLU A 50 -4.77 -3.46 -4.33
N LYS A 51 -5.13 -4.70 -4.61
CA LYS A 51 -6.20 -5.01 -5.56
C LYS A 51 -7.55 -4.66 -4.94
N VAL A 52 -8.30 -3.83 -5.64
CA VAL A 52 -9.69 -3.52 -5.30
C VAL A 52 -10.59 -4.53 -6.02
N PRO A 53 -11.38 -5.33 -5.28
CA PRO A 53 -12.29 -6.29 -5.90
C PRO A 53 -13.46 -5.58 -6.59
N PRO A 54 -14.09 -6.23 -7.58
CA PRO A 54 -15.27 -5.66 -8.27
C PRO A 54 -16.48 -5.50 -7.35
N TYR A 55 -16.49 -6.23 -6.24
CA TYR A 55 -17.56 -6.16 -5.24
C TYR A 55 -16.96 -5.76 -3.89
N VAL A 56 -17.40 -4.64 -3.37
CA VAL A 56 -17.04 -4.16 -2.04
C VAL A 56 -18.25 -4.37 -1.14
N GLY A 57 -18.18 -5.27 -0.21
CA GLY A 57 -19.17 -5.64 0.83
C GLY A 57 -20.58 -5.08 0.74
N LYS A 58 -21.54 -5.81 1.32
CA LYS A 58 -22.98 -5.49 1.23
C LYS A 58 -23.38 -4.15 1.84
N PHE A 59 -22.59 -3.63 2.77
CA PHE A 59 -22.95 -2.46 3.57
C PHE A 59 -22.18 -1.21 3.19
N ILE A 60 -21.40 -1.25 2.11
CA ILE A 60 -20.67 -0.08 1.63
C ILE A 60 -21.56 0.69 0.68
N PRO A 61 -21.80 2.00 0.91
CA PRO A 61 -22.57 2.81 -0.01
C PRO A 61 -22.00 2.76 -1.43
N SER A 62 -22.86 2.71 -2.42
CA SER A 62 -22.44 2.66 -3.83
C SER A 62 -21.56 3.84 -4.23
N SER A 63 -21.77 5.02 -3.64
CA SER A 63 -20.91 6.19 -3.85
C SER A 63 -19.48 5.95 -3.37
N SER A 64 -19.31 5.27 -2.23
CA SER A 64 -17.99 4.92 -1.70
C SER A 64 -17.31 3.87 -2.57
N ALA A 65 -18.06 2.87 -3.04
CA ALA A 65 -17.54 1.85 -3.94
C ALA A 65 -17.10 2.47 -5.28
N PHE A 66 -17.89 3.41 -5.81
CA PHE A 66 -17.53 4.13 -7.03
C PHE A 66 -16.23 4.92 -6.86
N LYS A 67 -16.11 5.67 -5.77
CA LYS A 67 -14.90 6.47 -5.48
C LYS A 67 -13.65 5.60 -5.35
N LEU A 68 -13.79 4.44 -4.70
CA LEU A 68 -12.69 3.50 -4.55
C LEU A 68 -12.27 2.92 -5.91
N GLY A 69 -13.24 2.51 -6.73
CA GLY A 69 -12.98 2.02 -8.09
C GLY A 69 -12.36 3.09 -8.99
N TYR A 70 -12.84 4.34 -8.88
CA TYR A 70 -12.28 5.48 -9.61
C TYR A 70 -10.81 5.71 -9.23
N SER A 71 -10.51 5.73 -7.94
CA SER A 71 -9.15 5.90 -7.44
C SER A 71 -8.23 4.79 -7.94
N TYR A 72 -8.68 3.55 -7.85
CA TYR A 72 -7.93 2.39 -8.32
C TYR A 72 -7.65 2.48 -9.82
N GLY A 73 -8.66 2.78 -10.62
CA GLY A 73 -8.52 2.93 -12.08
C GLY A 73 -7.57 4.06 -12.45
N TRP A 74 -7.65 5.19 -11.74
CA TRP A 74 -6.74 6.33 -11.94
C TRP A 74 -5.28 5.92 -11.68
N ILE A 75 -5.04 5.20 -10.57
CA ILE A 75 -3.70 4.72 -10.22
C ILE A 75 -3.15 3.78 -11.30
N VAL A 76 -3.94 2.80 -11.70
CA VAL A 76 -3.54 1.83 -12.72
C VAL A 76 -3.24 2.54 -14.05
N GLY A 77 -4.06 3.50 -14.45
CA GLY A 77 -3.85 4.30 -15.65
C GLY A 77 -2.63 5.20 -15.56
N LYS A 78 -2.46 5.89 -14.43
CA LYS A 78 -1.33 6.80 -14.19
C LYS A 78 0.02 6.08 -14.34
N PHE A 79 0.12 4.87 -13.83
CA PHE A 79 1.36 4.10 -13.80
C PHE A 79 1.40 2.96 -14.83
N SER A 80 0.65 3.09 -15.92
CA SER A 80 0.55 2.04 -16.95
C SER A 80 1.87 1.73 -17.64
N ASP A 81 2.83 2.66 -17.65
CA ASP A 81 4.16 2.44 -18.22
C ASP A 81 5.10 1.65 -17.31
N TYR A 82 4.70 1.40 -16.09
CA TYR A 82 5.50 0.67 -15.11
C TYR A 82 4.95 -0.75 -14.93
N LYS A 83 5.84 -1.68 -14.61
CA LYS A 83 5.41 -3.02 -14.21
C LYS A 83 4.61 -2.91 -12.92
N THR A 84 3.42 -3.47 -12.90
CA THR A 84 2.49 -3.37 -11.78
C THR A 84 2.09 -4.75 -11.27
N HIS A 85 2.16 -4.92 -9.95
CA HIS A 85 1.61 -6.07 -9.25
C HIS A 85 0.37 -5.64 -8.50
N HIS A 86 -0.71 -6.40 -8.65
CA HIS A 86 -1.96 -6.22 -7.91
C HIS A 86 -2.00 -7.23 -6.78
N VAL A 87 -1.94 -6.78 -5.55
CA VAL A 87 -1.83 -7.63 -4.37
C VAL A 87 -3.12 -7.56 -3.56
N THR A 88 -3.72 -8.73 -3.28
CA THR A 88 -4.95 -8.76 -2.49
C THR A 88 -4.66 -8.42 -1.01
N PRO A 89 -5.65 -7.83 -0.30
CA PRO A 89 -5.50 -7.61 1.15
C PRO A 89 -5.16 -8.89 1.91
N GLN A 90 -5.77 -10.00 1.54
CA GLN A 90 -5.50 -11.29 2.16
C GLN A 90 -4.04 -11.73 1.99
N ALA A 91 -3.47 -11.50 0.81
CA ALA A 91 -2.10 -11.90 0.52
C ALA A 91 -1.09 -11.17 1.40
N TRP A 92 -1.14 -9.85 1.47
CA TRP A 92 -0.16 -9.10 2.23
C TRP A 92 -0.43 -9.15 3.74
N GLN A 93 -1.70 -9.23 4.17
CA GLN A 93 -2.04 -9.33 5.59
C GLN A 93 -1.70 -10.71 6.16
N SER A 94 -1.99 -11.79 5.44
CA SER A 94 -1.63 -13.14 5.89
C SER A 94 -0.12 -13.36 6.02
N PHE A 95 0.65 -12.59 5.30
CA PHE A 95 2.11 -12.64 5.36
C PHE A 95 2.66 -12.08 6.69
N LEU A 96 1.89 -11.25 7.39
CA LEU A 96 2.28 -10.63 8.65
C LEU A 96 2.04 -11.58 9.83
N ASP A 97 2.83 -11.43 10.89
CA ASP A 97 2.66 -12.22 12.12
C ASP A 97 1.30 -12.01 12.77
N ILE A 98 0.71 -10.82 12.61
CA ILE A 98 -0.61 -10.51 13.17
C ILE A 98 -1.77 -11.10 12.36
N GLY A 99 -1.51 -11.55 11.13
CA GLY A 99 -2.51 -12.15 10.26
C GLY A 99 -3.60 -11.19 9.81
N THR A 100 -4.75 -11.75 9.40
CA THR A 100 -5.92 -11.00 8.93
C THR A 100 -6.76 -10.52 10.11
N LYS A 101 -7.86 -9.79 9.79
CA LYS A 101 -8.74 -9.19 10.80
C LYS A 101 -9.28 -10.21 11.83
N GLY A 102 -9.70 -11.41 11.39
CA GLY A 102 -10.28 -12.41 12.29
C GLY A 102 -11.48 -11.87 13.05
N THR A 103 -11.46 -12.00 14.41
CA THR A 103 -12.53 -11.53 15.30
C THR A 103 -12.34 -10.09 15.78
N LYS A 104 -11.25 -9.43 15.40
CA LYS A 104 -11.00 -8.03 15.80
C LYS A 104 -12.05 -7.10 15.21
N THR A 105 -12.34 -5.99 15.90
CA THR A 105 -13.10 -4.90 15.29
C THR A 105 -12.26 -4.24 14.19
N THR A 106 -12.93 -3.51 13.30
CA THR A 106 -12.22 -2.77 12.24
C THR A 106 -11.18 -1.81 12.81
N THR A 107 -11.52 -1.08 13.87
CA THR A 107 -10.60 -0.16 14.54
C THR A 107 -9.42 -0.89 15.17
N GLN A 108 -9.67 -2.00 15.86
CA GLN A 108 -8.61 -2.82 16.45
C GLN A 108 -7.64 -3.32 15.38
N HIS A 109 -8.18 -3.80 14.26
CA HIS A 109 -7.36 -4.31 13.17
C HIS A 109 -6.52 -3.21 12.52
N LYS A 110 -7.10 -2.04 12.26
CA LYS A 110 -6.37 -0.88 11.72
C LYS A 110 -5.22 -0.45 12.63
N ASN A 111 -5.47 -0.41 13.94
CA ASN A 111 -4.43 -0.06 14.90
C ASN A 111 -3.33 -1.14 14.97
N ALA A 112 -3.70 -2.41 14.89
CA ALA A 112 -2.73 -3.51 14.86
C ALA A 112 -1.84 -3.43 13.61
N LEU A 113 -2.41 -3.11 12.45
CA LEU A 113 -1.66 -2.93 11.21
C LEU A 113 -0.70 -1.75 11.30
N LYS A 114 -1.16 -0.63 11.87
CA LYS A 114 -0.30 0.54 12.07
C LYS A 114 0.86 0.23 13.01
N ASP A 115 0.61 -0.44 14.11
CA ASP A 115 1.66 -0.83 15.07
C ASP A 115 2.68 -1.76 14.41
N GLU A 116 2.22 -2.68 13.58
CA GLU A 116 3.11 -3.57 12.83
C GLU A 116 3.98 -2.79 11.84
N ALA A 117 3.40 -1.81 11.13
CA ALA A 117 4.16 -0.96 10.22
C ALA A 117 5.25 -0.17 10.96
N ILE A 118 4.94 0.38 12.13
CA ILE A 118 5.90 1.10 12.96
C ILE A 118 7.03 0.17 13.41
N LYS A 119 6.69 -1.06 13.79
CA LYS A 119 7.66 -2.07 14.21
C LYS A 119 8.60 -2.46 13.07
N LEU A 120 8.09 -2.63 11.86
CA LEU A 120 8.86 -3.03 10.69
C LEU A 120 9.68 -1.90 10.08
N PHE A 121 9.26 -0.66 10.25
CA PHE A 121 9.94 0.53 9.73
C PHE A 121 10.25 1.54 10.85
N PRO A 122 11.10 1.16 11.82
CA PRO A 122 11.32 1.97 13.02
C PRO A 122 12.02 3.30 12.75
N ASN A 123 12.68 3.43 11.61
CA ASN A 123 13.40 4.64 11.24
C ASN A 123 12.53 5.67 10.48
N GLN A 124 11.29 5.33 10.19
CA GLN A 124 10.39 6.26 9.52
C GLN A 124 9.81 7.25 10.54
N PRO A 125 9.93 8.56 10.30
CA PRO A 125 9.58 9.57 11.31
C PRO A 125 8.10 9.64 11.61
N ARG A 126 7.25 9.26 10.64
CA ARG A 126 5.82 9.39 10.80
C ARG A 126 5.06 8.38 9.94
N ILE A 127 4.52 7.36 10.59
CA ILE A 127 3.61 6.42 9.96
C ILE A 127 2.19 6.72 10.46
N THR A 128 1.27 7.00 9.55
CA THR A 128 -0.12 7.35 9.86
C THR A 128 -1.05 6.21 9.47
N LEU A 129 -2.32 6.28 9.87
CA LEU A 129 -3.33 5.32 9.40
C LEU A 129 -3.50 5.36 7.87
N ALA A 130 -3.26 6.50 7.25
CA ALA A 130 -3.33 6.63 5.79
C ALA A 130 -2.19 5.91 5.08
N THR A 131 -1.01 5.83 5.66
CA THR A 131 0.18 5.26 5.02
C THR A 131 0.56 3.88 5.52
N SER A 132 0.03 3.44 6.66
CA SER A 132 0.44 2.18 7.29
C SER A 132 0.26 0.96 6.38
N ASP A 133 -0.86 0.87 5.68
CA ASP A 133 -1.11 -0.27 4.78
C ASP A 133 -0.11 -0.26 3.61
N ALA A 134 0.21 0.90 3.08
CA ALA A 134 1.21 1.04 2.01
C ALA A 134 2.60 0.59 2.49
N TYR A 135 2.98 0.90 3.73
CA TYR A 135 4.23 0.38 4.31
C TYR A 135 4.22 -1.15 4.38
N LEU A 136 3.10 -1.75 4.77
CA LEU A 136 2.97 -3.20 4.88
C LEU A 136 2.97 -3.88 3.50
N ILE A 137 2.36 -3.24 2.50
CA ILE A 137 2.43 -3.69 1.11
C ILE A 137 3.88 -3.63 0.61
N LEU A 138 4.61 -2.57 0.93
CA LEU A 138 6.03 -2.45 0.62
C LEU A 138 6.84 -3.58 1.26
N HIS A 139 6.60 -3.85 2.54
CA HIS A 139 7.23 -4.97 3.26
C HIS A 139 7.00 -6.30 2.52
N PHE A 140 5.75 -6.56 2.14
CA PHE A 140 5.39 -7.74 1.37
C PHE A 140 6.18 -7.82 0.06
N ALA A 141 6.25 -6.72 -0.67
CA ALA A 141 6.95 -6.65 -1.96
C ALA A 141 8.45 -6.96 -1.81
N ILE A 142 9.09 -6.37 -0.82
CA ILE A 142 10.51 -6.55 -0.57
C ILE A 142 10.81 -7.99 -0.15
N LYS A 143 10.06 -8.52 0.81
CA LYS A 143 10.29 -9.88 1.32
C LYS A 143 10.02 -10.97 0.29
N ASN A 144 9.07 -10.74 -0.60
CA ASN A 144 8.75 -11.67 -1.69
C ASN A 144 9.53 -11.36 -2.98
N LYS A 145 10.42 -10.39 -2.95
CA LYS A 145 11.28 -10.01 -4.08
C LYS A 145 10.50 -9.84 -5.37
N LEU A 146 9.42 -9.07 -5.29
CA LEU A 146 8.61 -8.79 -6.48
C LEU A 146 9.46 -8.08 -7.55
N SER A 147 9.35 -8.56 -8.77
CA SER A 147 10.11 -8.03 -9.90
C SER A 147 9.25 -7.79 -11.14
#